data_23f0080be88f661a16b7360cbef7d58e
#
_entry.id   23f0080be88f661a16b7360cbef7d58e
#
_cell.length_a   1.000
_cell.length_b   1.000
_cell.length_c   1.000
_cell.angle_alpha   90.00
_cell.angle_beta   90.00
_cell.angle_gamma   90.00
#
_symmetry.space_group_name_H-M   'P 1'
#
loop_
_entity.id
_entity.type
_entity.pdbx_description
1 polymer ?
#
loop_
_entity_poly.entity_id
_entity_poly.type
_entity_poly.pdbx_seq_one_letter_code
_entity_poly.pdbx_strand_id
1 'polypeptide(L)'
;SMMRKNVGSLAELIIHEMTHTTLYVKGNVTFNENLATFIGEIGAEKFLSDKFKGDSVILTNYVNQRNDNRIFSEFVVSSSATLDTLYNDVSFKMVPYSDKLRLKYQKIVSIVLRISKLPLNNLQKFEWNLKSKKLPDNTWFLSYSDYHALQPEISRVYNDSCNSSIRKLIKYYKK
;
A
#
# COMPACT_ATOMS: atom_id res chain seq x y z
N SER A 1 18.02 -7.74 -0.85
CA SER A 1 18.69 -7.72 -2.16
C SER A 1 17.64 -7.71 -3.27
N MET A 2 17.72 -6.76 -4.18
CA MET A 2 16.82 -6.63 -5.36
C MET A 2 16.78 -7.92 -6.19
N MET A 3 17.86 -8.68 -6.25
CA MET A 3 17.99 -9.90 -7.06
C MET A 3 17.14 -11.09 -6.58
N ARG A 4 16.50 -11.00 -5.42
CA ARG A 4 15.60 -12.05 -4.91
C ARG A 4 14.11 -11.80 -5.21
N LYS A 5 13.79 -10.67 -5.85
CA LYS A 5 12.40 -10.37 -6.26
C LYS A 5 12.07 -11.15 -7.54
N ASN A 6 10.81 -11.55 -7.69
CA ASN A 6 10.35 -12.06 -8.97
C ASN A 6 10.38 -10.96 -10.03
N VAL A 7 10.33 -11.32 -11.31
CA VAL A 7 10.45 -10.37 -12.44
C VAL A 7 9.45 -9.22 -12.35
N GLY A 8 8.21 -9.50 -11.93
CA GLY A 8 7.17 -8.48 -11.77
C GLY A 8 7.50 -7.47 -10.69
N SER A 9 7.88 -7.95 -9.49
CA SER A 9 8.27 -7.06 -8.39
C SER A 9 9.56 -6.28 -8.67
N LEU A 10 10.45 -6.81 -9.50
CA LEU A 10 11.64 -6.08 -9.94
C LEU A 10 11.26 -4.96 -10.92
N ALA A 11 10.41 -5.27 -11.90
CA ALA A 11 9.90 -4.28 -12.86
C ALA A 11 9.15 -3.15 -12.14
N GLU A 12 8.28 -3.51 -11.19
CA GLU A 12 7.55 -2.56 -10.33
C GLU A 12 8.49 -1.61 -9.60
N LEU A 13 9.53 -2.14 -8.94
CA LEU A 13 10.52 -1.32 -8.24
C LEU A 13 11.25 -0.38 -9.18
N ILE A 14 11.72 -0.87 -10.33
CA ILE A 14 12.45 -0.04 -11.30
C ILE A 14 11.55 1.09 -11.82
N ILE A 15 10.30 0.79 -12.16
CA ILE A 15 9.37 1.79 -12.68
C ILE A 15 8.98 2.79 -11.59
N HIS A 16 8.84 2.36 -10.33
CA HIS A 16 8.64 3.22 -9.17
C HIS A 16 9.76 4.27 -9.07
N GLU A 17 11.02 3.83 -9.05
CA GLU A 17 12.18 4.73 -8.97
C GLU A 17 12.27 5.67 -10.19
N MET A 18 11.99 5.16 -11.39
CA MET A 18 11.93 5.98 -12.61
C MET A 18 10.82 7.04 -12.54
N THR A 19 9.74 6.78 -11.83
CA THR A 19 8.67 7.76 -11.65
C THR A 19 9.16 8.97 -10.87
N HIS A 20 9.94 8.77 -9.81
CA HIS A 20 10.54 9.88 -9.03
C HIS A 20 11.46 10.77 -9.87
N THR A 21 12.21 10.20 -10.83
CA THR A 21 13.04 10.99 -11.74
C THR A 21 12.23 11.72 -12.81
N THR A 22 11.02 11.25 -13.11
CA THR A 22 10.16 11.80 -14.16
C THR A 22 9.24 12.91 -13.64
N LEU A 23 8.70 12.75 -12.45
CA LEU A 23 7.81 13.70 -11.78
C LEU A 23 8.04 13.63 -10.27
N TYR A 24 8.41 14.77 -9.69
CA TYR A 24 8.60 14.92 -8.25
C TYR A 24 8.06 16.25 -7.77
N VAL A 25 7.15 16.23 -6.81
CA VAL A 25 6.57 17.41 -6.18
C VAL A 25 7.32 17.68 -4.87
N LYS A 26 8.10 18.78 -4.86
CA LYS A 26 8.92 19.15 -3.67
C LYS A 26 8.04 19.32 -2.44
N GLY A 27 8.43 18.64 -1.35
CA GLY A 27 7.74 18.74 -0.06
C GLY A 27 6.47 17.91 0.09
N ASN A 28 6.09 17.12 -0.93
CA ASN A 28 4.92 16.25 -0.86
C ASN A 28 5.31 14.78 -1.03
N VAL A 29 5.93 14.21 0.00
CA VAL A 29 6.42 12.82 0.01
C VAL A 29 5.26 11.85 -0.23
N THR A 30 4.16 11.99 0.50
CA THR A 30 2.99 11.11 0.38
C THR A 30 2.46 11.05 -1.05
N PHE A 31 2.33 12.18 -1.74
CA PHE A 31 1.91 12.20 -3.14
C PHE A 31 2.94 11.48 -4.04
N ASN A 32 4.22 11.79 -3.88
CA ASN A 32 5.27 11.22 -4.71
C ASN A 32 5.33 9.69 -4.58
N GLU A 33 5.27 9.17 -3.35
CA GLU A 33 5.29 7.72 -3.08
C GLU A 33 4.03 7.02 -3.61
N ASN A 34 2.84 7.62 -3.39
CA ASN A 34 1.60 7.06 -3.93
C ASN A 34 1.59 7.01 -5.46
N LEU A 35 2.04 8.09 -6.12
CA LEU A 35 2.11 8.14 -7.58
C LEU A 35 3.12 7.14 -8.14
N ALA A 36 4.30 7.04 -7.52
CA ALA A 36 5.34 6.10 -7.95
C ALA A 36 4.90 4.64 -7.73
N THR A 37 4.25 4.33 -6.61
CA THR A 37 3.66 3.01 -6.35
C THR A 37 2.61 2.67 -7.41
N PHE A 38 1.67 3.58 -7.67
CA PHE A 38 0.61 3.37 -8.66
C PHE A 38 1.17 3.11 -10.07
N ILE A 39 2.10 3.96 -10.53
CA ILE A 39 2.71 3.82 -11.86
C ILE A 39 3.59 2.57 -11.92
N GLY A 40 4.30 2.24 -10.84
CA GLY A 40 5.11 1.03 -10.71
C GLY A 40 4.29 -0.23 -10.93
N GLU A 41 3.16 -0.36 -10.23
CA GLU A 41 2.26 -1.50 -10.31
C GLU A 41 1.66 -1.68 -11.72
N ILE A 42 1.08 -0.61 -12.28
CA ILE A 42 0.45 -0.68 -13.61
C ILE A 42 1.51 -0.87 -14.70
N GLY A 43 2.67 -0.23 -14.56
CA GLY A 43 3.77 -0.37 -15.49
C GLY A 43 4.34 -1.79 -15.50
N ALA A 44 4.48 -2.42 -14.34
CA ALA A 44 4.93 -3.80 -14.24
C ALA A 44 3.94 -4.79 -14.85
N GLU A 45 2.63 -4.61 -14.61
CA GLU A 45 1.61 -5.43 -15.23
C GLU A 45 1.67 -5.36 -16.76
N LYS A 46 1.80 -4.15 -17.29
CA LYS A 46 1.93 -3.91 -18.73
C LYS A 46 3.21 -4.52 -19.30
N PHE A 47 4.33 -4.36 -18.62
CA PHE A 47 5.61 -4.98 -19.00
C PHE A 47 5.51 -6.50 -19.05
N LEU A 48 4.91 -7.13 -18.04
CA LEU A 48 4.73 -8.58 -17.99
C LEU A 48 3.81 -9.08 -19.11
N SER A 49 2.69 -8.38 -19.33
CA SER A 49 1.77 -8.69 -20.42
C SER A 49 2.45 -8.63 -21.80
N ASP A 50 3.29 -7.64 -22.02
CA ASP A 50 3.97 -7.47 -23.32
C ASP A 50 5.13 -8.46 -23.50
N LYS A 51 5.92 -8.70 -22.44
CA LYS A 51 7.11 -9.54 -22.48
C LYS A 51 6.79 -11.03 -22.51
N PHE A 52 5.76 -11.46 -21.79
CA PHE A 52 5.41 -12.86 -21.58
C PHE A 52 4.06 -13.21 -22.21
N LYS A 53 3.84 -12.80 -23.46
CA LYS A 53 2.59 -12.97 -24.23
C LYS A 53 2.06 -14.41 -24.34
N GLY A 54 2.79 -15.41 -23.93
CA GLY A 54 2.36 -16.81 -23.92
C GLY A 54 2.35 -17.44 -22.53
N ASP A 55 2.82 -16.76 -21.50
CA ASP A 55 2.92 -17.28 -20.14
C ASP A 55 1.94 -16.54 -19.22
N SER A 56 0.70 -17.02 -19.22
CA SER A 56 -0.36 -16.49 -18.35
C SER A 56 -0.07 -16.69 -16.86
N VAL A 57 0.78 -17.64 -16.49
CA VAL A 57 1.06 -17.97 -15.08
C VAL A 57 1.85 -16.84 -14.41
N ILE A 58 2.88 -16.30 -15.07
CA ILE A 58 3.69 -15.21 -14.52
C ILE A 58 2.82 -13.96 -14.30
N LEU A 59 2.03 -13.60 -15.30
CA LEU A 59 1.12 -12.44 -15.20
C LEU A 59 0.05 -12.65 -14.13
N THR A 60 -0.61 -13.82 -14.12
CA THR A 60 -1.65 -14.15 -13.13
C THR A 60 -1.10 -14.10 -11.71
N ASN A 61 0.07 -14.68 -11.47
CA ASN A 61 0.70 -14.64 -10.16
C ASN A 61 1.02 -13.21 -9.70
N TYR A 62 1.51 -12.37 -10.61
CA TYR A 62 1.77 -10.96 -10.30
C TYR A 62 0.48 -10.20 -9.99
N VAL A 63 -0.57 -10.37 -10.81
CA VAL A 63 -1.87 -9.70 -10.60
C VAL A 63 -2.50 -10.14 -9.28
N ASN A 64 -2.46 -11.43 -8.95
CA ASN A 64 -2.94 -11.94 -7.67
C ASN A 64 -2.17 -11.34 -6.49
N GLN A 65 -0.83 -11.31 -6.59
CA GLN A 65 0.02 -10.69 -5.56
C GLN A 65 -0.28 -9.19 -5.40
N ARG A 66 -0.45 -8.45 -6.50
CA ARG A 66 -0.81 -7.03 -6.48
C ARG A 66 -2.18 -6.81 -5.84
N ASN A 67 -3.16 -7.66 -6.19
CA ASN A 67 -4.49 -7.58 -5.58
C ASN A 67 -4.45 -7.84 -4.07
N ASP A 68 -3.69 -8.84 -3.62
CA ASP A 68 -3.50 -9.11 -2.20
C ASP A 68 -2.84 -7.93 -1.49
N ASN A 69 -1.78 -7.34 -2.08
CA ASN A 69 -1.12 -6.15 -1.55
C ASN A 69 -2.10 -4.98 -1.42
N ARG A 70 -2.96 -4.75 -2.44
CA ARG A 70 -3.96 -3.69 -2.43
C ARG A 70 -4.98 -3.88 -1.30
N ILE A 71 -5.58 -5.07 -1.20
CA ILE A 71 -6.56 -5.40 -0.14
C ILE A 71 -5.93 -5.19 1.25
N PHE A 72 -4.71 -5.68 1.43
CA PHE A 72 -3.99 -5.54 2.69
C PHE A 72 -3.67 -4.07 3.00
N SER A 73 -3.20 -3.30 2.03
CA SER A 73 -2.86 -1.88 2.22
C SER A 73 -4.09 -1.04 2.54
N GLU A 74 -5.21 -1.25 1.84
CA GLU A 74 -6.50 -0.59 2.13
C GLU A 74 -6.97 -0.91 3.56
N PHE A 75 -6.83 -2.16 3.99
CA PHE A 75 -7.13 -2.56 5.37
C PHE A 75 -6.24 -1.85 6.39
N VAL A 76 -4.92 -1.76 6.15
CA VAL A 76 -3.98 -1.08 7.06
C VAL A 76 -4.24 0.42 7.11
N VAL A 77 -4.47 1.08 5.97
CA VAL A 77 -4.80 2.51 5.90
C VAL A 77 -6.10 2.81 6.67
N SER A 78 -7.15 2.01 6.48
CA SER A 78 -8.40 2.18 7.24
C SER A 78 -8.24 1.91 8.73
N SER A 79 -7.35 0.98 9.09
CA SER A 79 -7.01 0.69 10.48
C SER A 79 -6.22 1.82 11.13
N SER A 80 -5.32 2.47 10.39
CA SER A 80 -4.61 3.68 10.82
C SER A 80 -5.61 4.80 11.16
N ALA A 81 -6.56 5.09 10.28
CA ALA A 81 -7.62 6.08 10.55
C ALA A 81 -8.45 5.73 11.81
N THR A 82 -8.67 4.43 12.07
CA THR A 82 -9.37 3.98 13.28
C THR A 82 -8.52 4.22 14.55
N LEU A 83 -7.19 4.08 14.46
CA LEU A 83 -6.29 4.44 15.56
C LEU A 83 -6.25 5.94 15.80
N ASP A 84 -6.23 6.76 14.74
CA ASP A 84 -6.28 8.21 14.84
C ASP A 84 -7.57 8.67 15.50
N THR A 85 -8.71 8.06 15.17
CA THR A 85 -9.98 8.32 15.84
C THR A 85 -9.89 8.03 17.34
N LEU A 86 -9.31 6.88 17.73
CA LEU A 86 -9.09 6.54 19.14
C LEU A 86 -8.22 7.59 19.85
N TYR A 87 -7.09 7.99 19.22
CA TYR A 87 -6.14 8.92 19.85
C TYR A 87 -6.70 10.36 19.96
N ASN A 88 -7.62 10.73 19.09
CA ASN A 88 -8.29 12.04 19.11
C ASN A 88 -9.54 12.06 19.99
N ASP A 89 -10.03 10.92 20.44
CA ASP A 89 -11.18 10.86 21.35
C ASP A 89 -10.90 11.54 22.68
N VAL A 90 -11.84 12.38 23.13
CA VAL A 90 -11.71 13.14 24.37
C VAL A 90 -11.63 12.19 25.59
N SER A 91 -12.43 11.14 25.59
CA SER A 91 -12.44 10.16 26.69
C SER A 91 -11.09 9.43 26.78
N PHE A 92 -10.49 9.07 25.63
CA PHE A 92 -9.15 8.48 25.60
C PHE A 92 -8.07 9.45 26.11
N LYS A 93 -8.19 10.75 25.80
CA LYS A 93 -7.23 11.78 26.28
C LYS A 93 -7.28 11.97 27.78
N MET A 94 -8.42 11.71 28.41
CA MET A 94 -8.65 11.92 29.84
C MET A 94 -8.25 10.74 30.73
N VAL A 95 -8.07 9.52 30.18
CA VAL A 95 -7.67 8.36 31.00
C VAL A 95 -6.18 8.39 31.36
N PRO A 96 -5.77 7.74 32.47
CA PRO A 96 -4.38 7.61 32.87
C PRO A 96 -3.50 6.99 31.77
N TYR A 97 -2.21 7.28 31.79
CA TYR A 97 -1.25 6.81 30.78
C TYR A 97 -1.22 5.27 30.65
N SER A 98 -1.30 4.56 31.77
CA SER A 98 -1.36 3.08 31.80
C SER A 98 -2.58 2.55 31.03
N ASP A 99 -3.73 3.20 31.18
CA ASP A 99 -4.96 2.83 30.48
C ASP A 99 -4.88 3.16 28.99
N LYS A 100 -4.26 4.29 28.61
CA LYS A 100 -3.97 4.60 27.20
C LYS A 100 -3.15 3.51 26.53
N LEU A 101 -2.10 3.02 27.19
CA LEU A 101 -1.27 1.93 26.66
C LEU A 101 -2.07 0.65 26.50
N ARG A 102 -2.89 0.30 27.50
CA ARG A 102 -3.74 -0.89 27.46
C ARG A 102 -4.77 -0.81 26.33
N LEU A 103 -5.48 0.30 26.19
CA LEU A 103 -6.48 0.51 25.12
C LEU A 103 -5.84 0.47 23.74
N LYS A 104 -4.69 1.14 23.57
CA LYS A 104 -3.90 1.08 22.35
C LYS A 104 -3.53 -0.37 22.00
N TYR A 105 -2.96 -1.10 22.96
CA TYR A 105 -2.57 -2.49 22.76
C TYR A 105 -3.77 -3.34 22.31
N GLN A 106 -4.89 -3.27 23.02
CA GLN A 106 -6.10 -4.00 22.69
C GLN A 106 -6.60 -3.67 21.28
N LYS A 107 -6.56 -2.40 20.90
CA LYS A 107 -6.95 -1.96 19.54
C LYS A 107 -6.05 -2.54 18.47
N ILE A 108 -4.74 -2.48 18.66
CA ILE A 108 -3.78 -3.05 17.69
C ILE A 108 -3.93 -4.57 17.59
N VAL A 109 -4.09 -5.27 18.70
CA VAL A 109 -4.37 -6.72 18.70
C VAL A 109 -5.63 -7.03 17.89
N SER A 110 -6.71 -6.27 18.11
CA SER A 110 -7.95 -6.47 17.36
C SER A 110 -7.79 -6.26 15.85
N ILE A 111 -6.95 -5.29 15.43
CA ILE A 111 -6.62 -5.06 14.03
C ILE A 111 -5.86 -6.25 13.46
N VAL A 112 -4.80 -6.70 14.15
CA VAL A 112 -3.95 -7.80 13.69
C VAL A 112 -4.76 -9.10 13.54
N LEU A 113 -5.66 -9.39 14.48
CA LEU A 113 -6.55 -10.57 14.40
C LEU A 113 -7.50 -10.53 13.19
N ARG A 114 -7.83 -9.36 12.69
CA ARG A 114 -8.70 -9.21 11.51
C ARG A 114 -7.97 -9.50 10.20
N ILE A 115 -6.64 -9.47 10.15
CA ILE A 115 -5.85 -9.80 8.95
C ILE A 115 -6.20 -11.21 8.44
N SER A 116 -6.39 -12.18 9.34
CA SER A 116 -6.75 -13.55 8.97
C SER A 116 -8.12 -13.70 8.28
N LYS A 117 -8.95 -12.65 8.30
CA LYS A 117 -10.28 -12.62 7.68
C LYS A 117 -10.29 -11.92 6.32
N LEU A 118 -9.16 -11.40 5.87
CA LEU A 118 -9.06 -10.74 4.57
C LEU A 118 -9.14 -11.76 3.44
N PRO A 119 -9.83 -11.44 2.34
CA PRO A 119 -9.96 -12.33 1.18
C PRO A 119 -8.69 -12.31 0.31
N LEU A 120 -7.58 -12.81 0.86
CA LEU A 120 -6.27 -12.83 0.21
C LEU A 120 -6.01 -14.19 -0.43
N ASN A 121 -5.42 -14.21 -1.63
CA ASN A 121 -5.00 -15.44 -2.30
C ASN A 121 -3.85 -16.12 -1.53
N ASN A 122 -2.93 -15.33 -0.98
CA ASN A 122 -1.81 -15.82 -0.18
C ASN A 122 -1.81 -15.16 1.21
N LEU A 123 -2.70 -15.62 2.07
CA LEU A 123 -2.83 -15.10 3.43
C LEU A 123 -1.53 -15.25 4.24
N GLN A 124 -0.79 -16.35 4.08
CA GLN A 124 0.43 -16.63 4.86
C GLN A 124 1.49 -15.52 4.71
N LYS A 125 1.54 -14.84 3.58
CA LYS A 125 2.46 -13.71 3.34
C LYS A 125 2.18 -12.52 4.25
N PHE A 126 0.92 -12.34 4.67
CA PHE A 126 0.44 -11.18 5.42
C PHE A 126 0.11 -11.51 6.88
N GLU A 127 0.05 -12.79 7.24
CA GLU A 127 -0.20 -13.18 8.62
C GLU A 127 0.84 -12.56 9.53
N TRP A 128 0.35 -11.75 10.45
CA TRP A 128 1.18 -11.25 11.53
C TRP A 128 1.43 -12.39 12.49
N ASN A 129 2.67 -12.78 12.66
CA ASN A 129 3.00 -13.83 13.60
C ASN A 129 2.82 -13.31 15.03
N LEU A 130 1.61 -13.50 15.57
CA LEU A 130 1.31 -13.18 16.99
C LEU A 130 2.22 -13.91 17.97
N LYS A 131 2.92 -14.96 17.52
CA LYS A 131 3.97 -15.64 18.30
C LYS A 131 5.24 -14.79 18.36
N SER A 132 5.47 -13.86 17.43
CA SER A 132 6.46 -12.81 17.61
C SER A 132 5.90 -11.81 18.60
N LYS A 133 6.60 -11.58 19.71
CA LYS A 133 6.17 -10.71 20.82
C LYS A 133 6.02 -9.22 20.44
N LYS A 134 6.26 -8.83 19.16
CA LYS A 134 6.26 -7.44 18.72
C LYS A 134 5.06 -7.16 17.81
N LEU A 135 4.11 -6.39 18.32
CA LEU A 135 3.00 -5.84 17.52
C LEU A 135 3.48 -4.69 16.64
N PRO A 136 2.76 -4.39 15.53
CA PRO A 136 3.03 -3.20 14.74
C PRO A 136 2.89 -1.94 15.60
N ASP A 137 3.77 -0.98 15.38
CA ASP A 137 3.73 0.33 16.03
C ASP A 137 3.07 1.39 15.12
N ASN A 138 2.93 2.61 15.64
CA ASN A 138 2.32 3.70 14.87
C ASN A 138 3.10 4.01 13.58
N THR A 139 4.43 3.91 13.61
CA THR A 139 5.28 4.18 12.44
C THR A 139 4.98 3.19 11.31
N TRP A 140 4.75 1.92 11.67
CA TRP A 140 4.35 0.91 10.70
C TRP A 140 3.00 1.25 10.05
N PHE A 141 1.99 1.69 10.82
CA PHE A 141 0.70 2.11 10.25
C PHE A 141 0.84 3.34 9.35
N LEU A 142 1.62 4.33 9.77
CA LEU A 142 1.85 5.56 9.01
C LEU A 142 2.56 5.30 7.69
N SER A 143 3.53 4.37 7.66
CA SER A 143 4.24 4.03 6.42
C SER A 143 3.31 3.54 5.31
N TYR A 144 2.24 2.80 5.67
CA TYR A 144 1.24 2.41 4.67
C TYR A 144 0.43 3.60 4.14
N SER A 145 0.13 4.57 4.98
CA SER A 145 -0.57 5.79 4.53
C SER A 145 0.26 6.58 3.55
N ASP A 146 1.58 6.69 3.77
CA ASP A 146 2.48 7.41 2.87
C ASP A 146 2.52 6.81 1.46
N TYR A 147 2.38 5.49 1.32
CA TYR A 147 2.47 4.80 0.04
C TYR A 147 1.12 4.47 -0.61
N HIS A 148 0.02 4.45 0.17
CA HIS A 148 -1.24 3.86 -0.31
C HIS A 148 -2.48 4.73 -0.09
N ALA A 149 -2.44 5.80 0.72
CA ALA A 149 -3.63 6.59 1.06
C ALA A 149 -4.27 7.27 -0.16
N LEU A 150 -3.50 7.67 -1.15
CA LEU A 150 -3.97 8.36 -2.36
C LEU A 150 -4.25 7.41 -3.54
N GLN A 151 -4.06 6.10 -3.38
CA GLN A 151 -4.26 5.13 -4.47
C GLN A 151 -5.66 5.20 -5.10
N PRO A 152 -6.77 5.31 -4.32
CA PRO A 152 -8.10 5.42 -4.92
C PRO A 152 -8.28 6.69 -5.77
N GLU A 153 -7.72 7.82 -5.32
CA GLU A 153 -7.80 9.09 -6.05
C GLU A 153 -6.99 9.04 -7.35
N ILE A 154 -5.74 8.58 -7.27
CA ILE A 154 -4.87 8.44 -8.44
C ILE A 154 -5.47 7.47 -9.45
N SER A 155 -6.05 6.35 -8.98
CA SER A 155 -6.74 5.37 -9.84
C SER A 155 -7.93 6.00 -10.56
N ARG A 156 -8.74 6.80 -9.87
CA ARG A 156 -9.86 7.53 -10.48
C ARG A 156 -9.36 8.49 -11.56
N VAL A 157 -8.37 9.32 -11.27
CA VAL A 157 -7.79 10.25 -12.26
C VAL A 157 -7.22 9.50 -13.47
N TYR A 158 -6.54 8.38 -13.24
CA TYR A 158 -5.99 7.54 -14.29
C TYR A 158 -7.06 7.01 -15.23
N ASN A 159 -8.16 6.49 -14.70
CA ASN A 159 -9.23 5.92 -15.50
C ASN A 159 -10.10 6.99 -16.16
N ASP A 160 -10.60 7.97 -15.38
CA ASP A 160 -11.63 8.90 -15.83
C ASP A 160 -11.06 10.07 -16.64
N SER A 161 -9.89 10.59 -16.24
CA SER A 161 -9.30 11.79 -16.85
C SER A 161 -8.17 11.48 -17.81
N CYS A 162 -7.51 10.32 -17.68
CA CYS A 162 -6.33 9.97 -18.44
C CYS A 162 -6.52 8.80 -19.42
N ASN A 163 -7.74 8.24 -19.53
CA ASN A 163 -8.07 7.11 -20.41
C ASN A 163 -7.09 5.93 -20.20
N SER A 164 -6.79 5.58 -18.96
CA SER A 164 -5.86 4.51 -18.56
C SER A 164 -4.47 4.61 -19.23
N SER A 165 -3.96 5.84 -19.37
CA SER A 165 -2.65 6.12 -19.96
C SER A 165 -1.69 6.74 -18.96
N ILE A 166 -0.60 6.02 -18.65
CA ILE A 166 0.47 6.52 -17.77
C ILE A 166 1.04 7.85 -18.29
N ARG A 167 1.26 7.97 -19.60
CA ARG A 167 1.76 9.22 -20.21
C ARG A 167 0.82 10.40 -19.94
N LYS A 168 -0.50 10.19 -20.04
CA LYS A 168 -1.49 11.24 -19.76
C LYS A 168 -1.55 11.55 -18.27
N LEU A 169 -1.43 10.55 -17.39
CA LEU A 169 -1.39 10.73 -15.93
C LEU A 169 -0.19 11.60 -15.53
N ILE A 170 1.00 11.32 -16.04
CA ILE A 170 2.19 12.14 -15.79
C ILE A 170 1.98 13.58 -16.29
N LYS A 171 1.39 13.77 -17.49
CA LYS A 171 1.07 15.10 -17.99
C LYS A 171 0.03 15.84 -17.15
N TYR A 172 -0.93 15.11 -16.60
CA TYR A 172 -1.98 15.66 -15.74
C TYR A 172 -1.39 16.29 -14.47
N TYR A 173 -0.47 15.60 -13.83
CA TYR A 173 0.18 16.07 -12.59
C TYR A 173 1.40 16.97 -12.80
N LYS A 174 1.90 17.14 -14.04
CA LYS A 174 2.97 18.10 -14.37
C LYS A 174 2.46 19.55 -14.60
N LYS A 175 1.16 19.74 -14.54
CA LYS A 175 0.55 21.08 -14.66
C LYS A 175 0.63 21.80 -13.32
#